data_7b0b2980cef6d183dfc01cfb2e90f58c
#
_entry.id   7b0b2980cef6d183dfc01cfb2e90f58c
#
_cell.length_a   1.000
_cell.length_b   1.000
_cell.length_c   1.000
_cell.angle_alpha   90.00
_cell.angle_beta   90.00
_cell.angle_gamma   90.00
#
_symmetry.space_group_name_H-M   'P 1'
#
loop_
_entity.id
_entity.type
_entity.pdbx_description
1 polymer ?
#
loop_
_entity_poly.entity_id
_entity_poly.type
_entity_poly.pdbx_seq_one_letter_code
_entity_poly.pdbx_strand_id
1 'polypeptide(L)'
;MEVILADNLGFCYGVKRAIQLARDSASPQRDSFTLGPIIHNPQMVARLADEGVGTIDSLDQIEKGTVIVRSHGVGPAVYKAIENKGLTMVDATCPHVRKAQMAASELSKEGYQVVIVGEKKHPEVRSIREWAGEGAYVVETVEEAGEVSRCGRIGVVAQTTFSGKKFKDIVNILLDKANEVKILRTICTATDQRQDAAVRLSREVELMLVIGGKNSANTTRLAQLCSEICETHHIETADEVRPEWLENIKKIGITAGASTPDWIIKEVYVKCQKK
;
A
#
# COMPACT_ATOMS: atom_id res chain seq x y z
N MET A 1 -24.09 -23.02 1.38
CA MET A 1 -22.68 -22.56 1.24
C MET A 1 -22.38 -21.65 2.42
N GLU A 2 -21.28 -21.91 3.12
CA GLU A 2 -20.78 -21.07 4.23
C GLU A 2 -19.85 -19.99 3.69
N VAL A 3 -20.04 -18.73 4.12
CA VAL A 3 -19.21 -17.59 3.70
C VAL A 3 -18.48 -17.05 4.92
N ILE A 4 -17.16 -17.14 4.93
CA ILE A 4 -16.30 -16.81 6.08
C ILE A 4 -15.46 -15.57 5.74
N LEU A 5 -15.49 -14.58 6.62
CA LEU A 5 -14.65 -13.37 6.48
C LEU A 5 -13.33 -13.59 7.22
N ALA A 6 -12.20 -13.20 6.58
CA ALA A 6 -10.92 -13.18 7.25
C ALA A 6 -10.87 -12.10 8.34
N ASP A 7 -10.08 -12.31 9.37
CA ASP A 7 -9.75 -11.26 10.33
C ASP A 7 -8.98 -10.12 9.66
N ASN A 8 -9.10 -8.90 10.20
CA ASN A 8 -8.32 -7.72 9.75
C ASN A 8 -8.49 -7.34 8.28
N LEU A 9 -9.66 -7.55 7.68
CA LEU A 9 -9.98 -7.15 6.30
C LEU A 9 -10.43 -5.67 6.19
N GLY A 10 -10.37 -5.10 4.99
CA GLY A 10 -10.81 -3.74 4.72
C GLY A 10 -9.85 -2.64 5.19
N PHE A 11 -10.34 -1.42 5.33
CA PHE A 11 -9.52 -0.24 5.61
C PHE A 11 -8.64 -0.39 6.84
N CYS A 12 -7.31 -0.24 6.67
CA CYS A 12 -6.40 -0.10 7.80
C CYS A 12 -6.47 1.30 8.42
N TYR A 13 -5.85 1.47 9.60
CA TYR A 13 -5.80 2.77 10.30
C TYR A 13 -5.27 3.91 9.41
N GLY A 14 -4.16 3.68 8.68
CA GLY A 14 -3.55 4.71 7.82
C GLY A 14 -4.47 5.16 6.69
N VAL A 15 -5.20 4.22 6.10
CA VAL A 15 -6.20 4.50 5.05
C VAL A 15 -7.40 5.25 5.64
N LYS A 16 -7.97 4.80 6.76
CA LYS A 16 -9.09 5.50 7.44
C LYS A 16 -8.73 6.93 7.76
N ARG A 17 -7.53 7.15 8.32
CA ARG A 17 -7.02 8.49 8.62
C ARG A 17 -6.89 9.36 7.37
N ALA A 18 -6.32 8.83 6.28
CA ALA A 18 -6.13 9.59 5.05
C ALA A 18 -7.46 10.01 4.41
N ILE A 19 -8.44 9.12 4.37
CA ILE A 19 -9.78 9.41 3.87
C ILE A 19 -10.48 10.45 4.76
N GLN A 20 -10.36 10.35 6.09
CA GLN A 20 -10.97 11.32 7.00
C GLN A 20 -10.37 12.71 6.79
N LEU A 21 -9.05 12.83 6.71
CA LEU A 21 -8.39 14.11 6.42
C LEU A 21 -8.82 14.70 5.07
N ALA A 22 -9.00 13.85 4.05
CA ALA A 22 -9.50 14.30 2.76
C ALA A 22 -10.93 14.85 2.88
N ARG A 23 -11.83 14.16 3.60
CA ARG A 23 -13.19 14.62 3.86
C ARG A 23 -13.26 15.90 4.67
N ASP A 24 -12.44 16.00 5.72
CA ASP A 24 -12.37 17.21 6.57
C ASP A 24 -11.86 18.42 5.78
N SER A 25 -11.15 18.17 4.66
CA SER A 25 -10.66 19.20 3.74
C SER A 25 -11.61 19.46 2.58
N ALA A 26 -12.73 18.72 2.47
CA ALA A 26 -13.70 18.95 1.42
C ALA A 26 -14.31 20.36 1.52
N SER A 27 -14.39 21.03 0.38
CA SER A 27 -14.86 22.42 0.30
C SER A 27 -16.03 22.53 -0.67
N PRO A 28 -17.07 23.34 -0.33
CA PRO A 28 -18.16 23.64 -1.26
C PRO A 28 -17.68 24.24 -2.58
N GLN A 29 -16.56 24.97 -2.56
CA GLN A 29 -15.93 25.58 -3.74
C GLN A 29 -15.16 24.55 -4.60
N ARG A 30 -15.02 23.30 -4.12
CA ARG A 30 -14.26 22.21 -4.78
C ARG A 30 -12.83 22.59 -5.11
N ASP A 31 -12.18 23.31 -4.21
CA ASP A 31 -10.79 23.75 -4.29
C ASP A 31 -9.82 22.90 -3.44
N SER A 32 -10.23 21.68 -3.10
CA SER A 32 -9.43 20.70 -2.38
C SER A 32 -9.07 19.52 -3.29
N PHE A 33 -7.76 19.21 -3.36
CA PHE A 33 -7.24 18.22 -4.30
C PHE A 33 -6.23 17.29 -3.64
N THR A 34 -6.34 16.00 -3.89
CA THR A 34 -5.29 15.05 -3.57
C THR A 34 -4.21 15.06 -4.65
N LEU A 35 -2.95 15.05 -4.27
CA LEU A 35 -1.83 14.93 -5.22
C LEU A 35 -1.58 13.45 -5.56
N GLY A 36 -2.14 13.03 -6.70
CA GLY A 36 -2.37 11.64 -7.05
C GLY A 36 -3.47 10.98 -6.19
N PRO A 37 -3.92 9.77 -6.55
CA PRO A 37 -4.97 9.06 -5.80
C PRO A 37 -4.63 8.93 -4.32
N ILE A 38 -5.55 9.29 -3.42
CA ILE A 38 -5.35 9.26 -1.96
C ILE A 38 -4.96 7.86 -1.46
N ILE A 39 -5.54 6.84 -2.09
CA ILE A 39 -5.30 5.41 -1.89
C ILE A 39 -5.48 4.67 -3.20
N HIS A 40 -5.01 3.43 -3.30
CA HIS A 40 -5.23 2.55 -4.46
C HIS A 40 -6.62 1.89 -4.43
N ASN A 41 -7.67 2.70 -4.58
CA ASN A 41 -9.05 2.24 -4.74
C ASN A 41 -9.86 3.26 -5.57
N PRO A 42 -10.17 2.95 -6.86
CA PRO A 42 -10.86 3.86 -7.76
C PRO A 42 -12.25 4.27 -7.26
N GLN A 43 -13.00 3.35 -6.65
CA GLN A 43 -14.36 3.60 -6.15
C GLN A 43 -14.34 4.64 -5.01
N MET A 44 -13.33 4.55 -4.11
CA MET A 44 -13.18 5.54 -3.05
C MET A 44 -12.71 6.90 -3.57
N VAL A 45 -11.83 6.91 -4.58
CA VAL A 45 -11.38 8.15 -5.24
C VAL A 45 -12.57 8.86 -5.91
N ALA A 46 -13.40 8.12 -6.66
CA ALA A 46 -14.61 8.65 -7.27
C ALA A 46 -15.58 9.23 -6.22
N ARG A 47 -15.79 8.49 -5.12
CA ARG A 47 -16.64 8.96 -4.02
C ARG A 47 -16.14 10.26 -3.38
N LEU A 48 -14.83 10.41 -3.18
CA LEU A 48 -14.26 11.65 -2.67
C LEU A 48 -14.41 12.81 -3.65
N ALA A 49 -14.35 12.55 -4.96
CA ALA A 49 -14.61 13.56 -5.98
C ALA A 49 -16.08 14.06 -5.91
N ASP A 50 -17.03 13.16 -5.69
CA ASP A 50 -18.45 13.52 -5.46
C ASP A 50 -18.60 14.32 -4.15
N GLU A 51 -17.83 14.00 -3.12
CA GLU A 51 -17.80 14.69 -1.82
C GLU A 51 -17.04 16.05 -1.88
N GLY A 52 -16.48 16.44 -3.06
CA GLY A 52 -15.83 17.75 -3.27
C GLY A 52 -14.30 17.74 -3.16
N VAL A 53 -13.66 16.57 -3.16
CA VAL A 53 -12.20 16.43 -3.16
C VAL A 53 -11.73 15.86 -4.49
N GLY A 54 -11.14 16.70 -5.34
CA GLY A 54 -10.59 16.31 -6.63
C GLY A 54 -9.26 15.55 -6.54
N THR A 55 -8.77 15.07 -7.67
CA THR A 55 -7.42 14.49 -7.78
C THR A 55 -6.66 15.22 -8.88
N ILE A 56 -5.41 15.59 -8.61
CA ILE A 56 -4.48 16.19 -9.56
C ILE A 56 -3.21 15.35 -9.65
N ASP A 57 -2.57 15.36 -10.80
CA ASP A 57 -1.30 14.64 -11.02
C ASP A 57 -0.07 15.53 -10.80
N SER A 58 -0.23 16.85 -10.93
CA SER A 58 0.82 17.84 -10.76
C SER A 58 0.29 19.08 -10.05
N LEU A 59 1.15 19.74 -9.26
CA LEU A 59 0.85 21.04 -8.63
C LEU A 59 0.63 22.16 -9.66
N ASP A 60 1.03 21.97 -10.92
CA ASP A 60 0.82 22.96 -11.98
C ASP A 60 -0.63 23.06 -12.45
N GLN A 61 -1.47 22.10 -12.05
CA GLN A 61 -2.90 22.09 -12.35
C GLN A 61 -3.73 23.00 -11.44
N ILE A 62 -3.11 23.58 -10.38
CA ILE A 62 -3.79 24.44 -9.43
C ILE A 62 -2.94 25.67 -9.08
N GLU A 63 -3.59 26.83 -8.90
CA GLU A 63 -2.97 28.09 -8.47
C GLU A 63 -3.31 28.45 -7.03
N LYS A 64 -4.44 27.95 -6.51
CA LYS A 64 -4.92 28.19 -5.13
C LYS A 64 -5.70 27.00 -4.61
N GLY A 65 -5.90 26.94 -3.29
CA GLY A 65 -6.70 25.89 -2.64
C GLY A 65 -5.87 25.01 -1.74
N THR A 66 -6.42 23.85 -1.42
CA THR A 66 -5.84 22.88 -0.50
C THR A 66 -5.29 21.67 -1.26
N VAL A 67 -4.02 21.36 -1.02
CA VAL A 67 -3.36 20.15 -1.50
C VAL A 67 -3.27 19.12 -0.39
N ILE A 68 -3.83 17.95 -0.64
CA ILE A 68 -3.80 16.81 0.28
C ILE A 68 -2.73 15.84 -0.21
N VAL A 69 -1.66 15.69 0.57
CA VAL A 69 -0.63 14.68 0.31
C VAL A 69 -1.22 13.30 0.57
N ARG A 70 -1.16 12.42 -0.42
CA ARG A 70 -1.74 11.07 -0.36
C ARG A 70 -1.10 10.17 0.72
N SER A 71 -1.76 9.07 1.08
CA SER A 71 -1.31 8.13 2.11
C SER A 71 0.08 7.53 1.86
N HIS A 72 0.51 7.44 0.61
CA HIS A 72 1.84 6.94 0.19
C HIS A 72 2.98 7.92 0.45
N GLY A 73 2.65 9.16 0.84
CA GLY A 73 3.63 10.23 0.98
C GLY A 73 4.20 10.75 -0.33
N VAL A 74 5.01 11.79 -0.21
CA VAL A 74 5.77 12.40 -1.29
C VAL A 74 7.17 12.73 -0.79
N GLY A 75 8.09 13.06 -1.69
CA GLY A 75 9.44 13.48 -1.33
C GLY A 75 9.53 14.92 -0.81
N PRO A 76 10.66 15.30 -0.20
CA PRO A 76 10.83 16.61 0.43
C PRO A 76 10.68 17.80 -0.54
N ALA A 77 11.02 17.62 -1.82
CA ALA A 77 10.87 18.67 -2.81
C ALA A 77 9.40 19.07 -3.05
N VAL A 78 8.47 18.13 -2.94
CA VAL A 78 7.04 18.40 -3.12
C VAL A 78 6.50 19.27 -1.98
N TYR A 79 6.93 19.03 -0.73
CA TYR A 79 6.55 19.89 0.40
C TYR A 79 6.97 21.34 0.17
N LYS A 80 8.22 21.55 -0.26
CA LYS A 80 8.74 22.89 -0.61
C LYS A 80 7.97 23.53 -1.77
N ALA A 81 7.61 22.74 -2.79
CA ALA A 81 6.85 23.25 -3.93
C ALA A 81 5.44 23.71 -3.55
N ILE A 82 4.75 22.99 -2.65
CA ILE A 82 3.44 23.39 -2.12
C ILE A 82 3.57 24.71 -1.34
N GLU A 83 4.57 24.82 -0.46
CA GLU A 83 4.85 26.02 0.31
C GLU A 83 5.16 27.21 -0.58
N ASN A 84 6.06 27.06 -1.56
CA ASN A 84 6.45 28.13 -2.50
C ASN A 84 5.27 28.64 -3.34
N LYS A 85 4.29 27.79 -3.64
CA LYS A 85 3.05 28.19 -4.33
C LYS A 85 2.02 28.86 -3.39
N GLY A 86 2.27 28.92 -2.08
CA GLY A 86 1.32 29.47 -1.11
C GLY A 86 0.03 28.64 -0.96
N LEU A 87 0.07 27.35 -1.30
CA LEU A 87 -1.08 26.45 -1.18
C LEU A 87 -1.23 25.97 0.23
N THR A 88 -2.49 25.79 0.69
CA THR A 88 -2.76 25.13 1.96
C THR A 88 -2.43 23.65 1.84
N MET A 89 -1.68 23.09 2.80
CA MET A 89 -1.27 21.70 2.77
C MET A 89 -1.92 20.88 3.88
N VAL A 90 -2.47 19.73 3.53
CA VAL A 90 -2.92 18.69 4.46
C VAL A 90 -2.11 17.41 4.21
N ASP A 91 -1.30 17.00 5.19
CA ASP A 91 -0.46 15.80 5.05
C ASP A 91 -1.20 14.55 5.53
N ALA A 92 -1.74 13.79 4.57
CA ALA A 92 -2.39 12.51 4.83
C ALA A 92 -1.44 11.29 4.71
N THR A 93 -0.13 11.53 4.63
CA THR A 93 0.88 10.45 4.66
C THR A 93 0.61 9.51 5.84
N CYS A 94 0.55 8.22 5.56
CA CYS A 94 0.40 7.19 6.60
C CYS A 94 1.59 7.28 7.58
N PRO A 95 1.36 7.24 8.92
CA PRO A 95 2.45 7.28 9.90
C PRO A 95 3.51 6.18 9.71
N HIS A 96 3.11 4.99 9.24
CA HIS A 96 4.05 3.91 8.94
C HIS A 96 4.93 4.24 7.73
N VAL A 97 4.36 4.88 6.70
CA VAL A 97 5.12 5.37 5.53
C VAL A 97 6.07 6.49 5.96
N ARG A 98 5.59 7.45 6.77
CA ARG A 98 6.45 8.51 7.32
C ARG A 98 7.63 7.94 8.11
N LYS A 99 7.38 6.89 8.91
CA LYS A 99 8.47 6.20 9.64
C LYS A 99 9.50 5.60 8.70
N ALA A 100 9.07 4.99 7.58
CA ALA A 100 9.99 4.43 6.57
C ALA A 100 10.81 5.53 5.86
N GLN A 101 10.17 6.66 5.52
CA GLN A 101 10.84 7.83 4.94
C GLN A 101 11.92 8.40 5.89
N MET A 102 11.57 8.59 7.17
CA MET A 102 12.51 9.10 8.16
C MET A 102 13.66 8.12 8.41
N ALA A 103 13.37 6.83 8.53
CA ALA A 103 14.38 5.80 8.69
C ALA A 103 15.38 5.79 7.51
N ALA A 104 14.90 5.91 6.27
CA ALA A 104 15.75 5.98 5.09
C ALA A 104 16.62 7.26 5.08
N SER A 105 16.03 8.40 5.46
CA SER A 105 16.75 9.67 5.57
C SER A 105 17.83 9.65 6.66
N GLU A 106 17.55 9.07 7.83
CA GLU A 106 18.49 8.92 8.94
C GLU A 106 19.66 8.02 8.56
N LEU A 107 19.39 6.85 7.97
CA LEU A 107 20.45 5.95 7.48
C LEU A 107 21.37 6.64 6.49
N SER A 108 20.82 7.43 5.56
CA SER A 108 21.62 8.19 4.60
C SER A 108 22.50 9.23 5.30
N LYS A 109 21.96 9.98 6.27
CA LYS A 109 22.73 10.97 7.06
C LYS A 109 23.80 10.34 7.91
N GLU A 110 23.60 9.11 8.39
CA GLU A 110 24.58 8.34 9.13
C GLU A 110 25.68 7.72 8.21
N GLY A 111 25.59 7.95 6.90
CA GLY A 111 26.59 7.48 5.90
C GLY A 111 26.42 6.03 5.47
N TYR A 112 25.23 5.43 5.66
CA TYR A 112 24.93 4.12 5.09
C TYR A 112 24.54 4.24 3.61
N GLN A 113 24.97 3.26 2.81
CA GLN A 113 24.38 3.01 1.51
C GLN A 113 22.96 2.48 1.73
N VAL A 114 21.96 3.31 1.43
CA VAL A 114 20.56 2.94 1.68
C VAL A 114 20.07 1.96 0.61
N VAL A 115 19.47 0.85 1.06
CA VAL A 115 18.77 -0.13 0.23
C VAL A 115 17.31 -0.17 0.65
N ILE A 116 16.42 0.14 -0.28
CA ILE A 116 14.97 0.15 -0.10
C ILE A 116 14.42 -1.13 -0.73
N VAL A 117 13.88 -2.02 0.10
CA VAL A 117 13.27 -3.26 -0.39
C VAL A 117 11.79 -3.00 -0.71
N GLY A 118 11.43 -3.06 -2.00
CA GLY A 118 10.08 -2.74 -2.45
C GLY A 118 9.95 -2.57 -3.96
N GLU A 119 8.72 -2.41 -4.42
CA GLU A 119 8.37 -2.27 -5.85
C GLU A 119 8.84 -0.91 -6.40
N LYS A 120 9.78 -0.92 -7.34
CA LYS A 120 10.43 0.29 -7.90
C LYS A 120 9.46 1.37 -8.39
N LYS A 121 8.32 0.96 -8.96
CA LYS A 121 7.33 1.87 -9.52
C LYS A 121 6.30 2.35 -8.51
N HIS A 122 6.25 1.74 -7.32
CA HIS A 122 5.25 2.08 -6.32
C HIS A 122 5.45 3.50 -5.76
N PRO A 123 4.40 4.31 -5.60
CA PRO A 123 4.50 5.69 -5.11
C PRO A 123 5.19 5.82 -3.75
N GLU A 124 4.92 4.89 -2.81
CA GLU A 124 5.56 4.86 -1.50
C GLU A 124 7.08 4.67 -1.62
N VAL A 125 7.53 3.72 -2.45
CA VAL A 125 8.96 3.43 -2.64
C VAL A 125 9.68 4.62 -3.28
N ARG A 126 9.04 5.29 -4.25
CA ARG A 126 9.56 6.53 -4.83
C ARG A 126 9.74 7.61 -3.77
N SER A 127 8.72 7.81 -2.92
CA SER A 127 8.80 8.80 -1.85
C SER A 127 9.90 8.46 -0.84
N ILE A 128 10.06 7.20 -0.41
CA ILE A 128 11.14 6.76 0.48
C ILE A 128 12.50 7.03 -0.15
N ARG A 129 12.66 6.73 -1.45
CA ARG A 129 13.90 6.98 -2.19
C ARG A 129 14.27 8.47 -2.21
N GLU A 130 13.30 9.36 -2.45
CA GLU A 130 13.53 10.80 -2.44
C GLU A 130 13.96 11.32 -1.05
N TRP A 131 13.47 10.70 0.04
CA TRP A 131 13.91 11.00 1.41
C TRP A 131 15.28 10.41 1.73
N ALA A 132 15.66 9.28 1.14
CA ALA A 132 17.01 8.69 1.27
C ALA A 132 18.07 9.50 0.53
N GLY A 133 17.68 10.25 -0.52
CA GLY A 133 18.59 11.04 -1.36
C GLY A 133 19.18 10.24 -2.53
N GLU A 134 20.10 10.89 -3.24
CA GLU A 134 20.77 10.31 -4.41
C GLU A 134 21.63 9.11 -4.00
N GLY A 135 21.65 8.07 -4.84
CA GLY A 135 22.44 6.86 -4.62
C GLY A 135 21.75 5.75 -3.84
N ALA A 136 20.51 5.95 -3.34
CA ALA A 136 19.75 4.87 -2.71
C ALA A 136 19.35 3.80 -3.75
N TYR A 137 19.65 2.53 -3.44
CA TYR A 137 19.21 1.38 -4.23
C TYR A 137 17.76 1.03 -3.91
N VAL A 138 17.01 0.62 -4.93
CA VAL A 138 15.70 -0.03 -4.77
C VAL A 138 15.83 -1.45 -5.29
N VAL A 139 15.53 -2.43 -4.45
CA VAL A 139 15.58 -3.86 -4.80
C VAL A 139 14.24 -4.53 -4.54
N GLU A 140 13.81 -5.33 -5.49
CA GLU A 140 12.51 -6.00 -5.48
C GLU A 140 12.66 -7.53 -5.36
N THR A 141 13.82 -8.06 -5.77
CA THR A 141 14.13 -9.48 -5.81
C THR A 141 15.50 -9.79 -5.20
N VAL A 142 15.76 -11.08 -4.93
CA VAL A 142 17.06 -11.55 -4.43
C VAL A 142 18.16 -11.38 -5.48
N GLU A 143 17.83 -11.52 -6.78
CA GLU A 143 18.75 -11.32 -7.88
C GLU A 143 19.24 -9.87 -7.90
N GLU A 144 18.32 -8.91 -7.81
CA GLU A 144 18.66 -7.47 -7.74
C GLU A 144 19.46 -7.12 -6.48
N ALA A 145 19.20 -7.77 -5.34
CA ALA A 145 20.03 -7.63 -4.15
C ALA A 145 21.46 -8.13 -4.39
N GLY A 146 21.61 -9.17 -5.20
CA GLY A 146 22.92 -9.68 -5.66
C GLY A 146 23.71 -8.67 -6.49
N GLU A 147 23.04 -7.74 -7.18
CA GLU A 147 23.66 -6.69 -8.00
C GLU A 147 24.12 -5.47 -7.19
N VAL A 148 23.67 -5.33 -5.92
CA VAL A 148 24.12 -4.25 -5.04
C VAL A 148 25.64 -4.33 -4.85
N SER A 149 26.32 -3.23 -5.11
CA SER A 149 27.77 -3.15 -4.97
C SER A 149 28.22 -3.34 -3.52
N ARG A 150 29.35 -4.03 -3.32
CA ARG A 150 29.95 -4.15 -1.99
C ARG A 150 30.37 -2.78 -1.47
N CYS A 151 30.08 -2.53 -0.20
CA CYS A 151 30.46 -1.28 0.45
C CYS A 151 30.74 -1.50 1.95
N GLY A 152 31.15 -0.46 2.66
CA GLY A 152 31.45 -0.56 4.09
C GLY A 152 30.20 -0.78 4.95
N ARG A 153 29.11 -0.04 4.63
CA ARG A 153 27.91 0.04 5.48
C ARG A 153 26.63 0.06 4.64
N ILE A 154 25.72 -0.87 4.88
CA ILE A 154 24.39 -0.91 4.25
C ILE A 154 23.31 -0.66 5.29
N GLY A 155 22.39 0.28 4.98
CA GLY A 155 21.16 0.51 5.73
C GLY A 155 19.94 0.02 4.95
N VAL A 156 19.11 -0.85 5.54
CA VAL A 156 17.99 -1.47 4.86
C VAL A 156 16.67 -1.00 5.45
N VAL A 157 15.76 -0.55 4.58
CA VAL A 157 14.35 -0.27 4.89
C VAL A 157 13.44 -1.02 3.90
N ALA A 158 12.15 -1.14 4.19
CA ALA A 158 11.19 -1.82 3.34
C ALA A 158 9.97 -0.95 3.05
N GLN A 159 9.35 -1.17 1.89
CA GLN A 159 7.98 -0.77 1.62
C GLN A 159 7.04 -1.36 2.67
N THR A 160 6.12 -0.57 3.21
CA THR A 160 5.27 -0.98 4.33
C THR A 160 4.36 -2.17 4.05
N THR A 161 4.07 -2.44 2.77
CA THR A 161 3.23 -3.55 2.30
C THR A 161 4.02 -4.73 1.73
N PHE A 162 5.35 -4.72 1.80
CA PHE A 162 6.19 -5.77 1.24
C PHE A 162 6.06 -7.10 1.99
N SER A 163 6.40 -8.21 1.33
CA SER A 163 6.38 -9.54 1.93
C SER A 163 7.50 -9.70 2.97
N GLY A 164 7.15 -10.04 4.21
CA GLY A 164 8.14 -10.33 5.26
C GLY A 164 9.09 -11.48 4.93
N LYS A 165 8.62 -12.52 4.20
CA LYS A 165 9.45 -13.63 3.73
C LYS A 165 10.46 -13.15 2.69
N LYS A 166 9.99 -12.52 1.60
CA LYS A 166 10.88 -11.98 0.57
C LYS A 166 11.87 -10.95 1.12
N PHE A 167 11.43 -10.13 2.08
CA PHE A 167 12.34 -9.20 2.76
C PHE A 167 13.50 -9.90 3.45
N LYS A 168 13.23 -11.00 4.18
CA LYS A 168 14.30 -11.80 4.83
C LYS A 168 15.25 -12.40 3.81
N ASP A 169 14.73 -12.94 2.71
CA ASP A 169 15.53 -13.56 1.65
C ASP A 169 16.49 -12.52 1.02
N ILE A 170 15.99 -11.30 0.72
CA ILE A 170 16.78 -10.17 0.21
C ILE A 170 17.84 -9.72 1.23
N VAL A 171 17.45 -9.56 2.49
CA VAL A 171 18.38 -9.16 3.57
C VAL A 171 19.52 -10.16 3.70
N ASN A 172 19.26 -11.46 3.62
CA ASN A 172 20.31 -12.48 3.68
C ASN A 172 21.39 -12.28 2.60
N ILE A 173 21.00 -11.89 1.37
CA ILE A 173 21.96 -11.56 0.31
C ILE A 173 22.76 -10.29 0.65
N LEU A 174 22.10 -9.28 1.24
CA LEU A 174 22.76 -8.01 1.57
C LEU A 174 23.77 -8.14 2.72
N LEU A 175 23.63 -9.14 3.60
CA LEU A 175 24.60 -9.41 4.67
C LEU A 175 26.02 -9.70 4.12
N ASP A 176 26.11 -10.30 2.93
CA ASP A 176 27.40 -10.59 2.29
C ASP A 176 27.95 -9.39 1.49
N LYS A 177 27.22 -8.26 1.44
CA LYS A 177 27.58 -7.08 0.64
C LYS A 177 28.24 -5.97 1.44
N ALA A 178 28.24 -6.04 2.77
CA ALA A 178 28.84 -5.00 3.61
C ALA A 178 29.45 -5.56 4.90
N ASN A 179 30.37 -4.80 5.49
CA ASN A 179 30.96 -5.15 6.79
C ASN A 179 29.98 -4.84 7.94
N GLU A 180 29.08 -3.87 7.75
CA GLU A 180 28.04 -3.49 8.70
C GLU A 180 26.71 -3.37 7.97
N VAL A 181 25.67 -4.05 8.48
CA VAL A 181 24.31 -3.97 7.94
C VAL A 181 23.33 -3.57 9.04
N LYS A 182 22.71 -2.39 8.91
CA LYS A 182 21.67 -1.89 9.81
C LYS A 182 20.29 -2.09 9.16
N ILE A 183 19.48 -2.95 9.77
CA ILE A 183 18.17 -3.33 9.22
C ILE A 183 17.07 -2.67 10.04
N LEU A 184 16.28 -1.81 9.40
CA LEU A 184 15.08 -1.19 9.97
C LEU A 184 13.86 -1.79 9.26
N ARG A 185 13.23 -2.80 9.89
CA ARG A 185 12.03 -3.45 9.33
C ARG A 185 10.84 -2.52 9.41
N THR A 186 10.56 -1.81 8.31
CA THR A 186 9.47 -0.84 8.20
C THR A 186 8.17 -1.42 7.66
N ILE A 187 8.08 -2.74 7.45
CA ILE A 187 6.83 -3.43 7.10
C ILE A 187 5.80 -3.20 8.20
N CYS A 188 4.59 -2.83 7.82
CA CYS A 188 3.52 -2.50 8.75
C CYS A 188 2.94 -3.78 9.38
N THR A 189 2.72 -3.78 10.71
CA THR A 189 2.07 -4.90 11.41
C THR A 189 0.68 -5.23 10.89
N ALA A 190 -0.08 -4.22 10.44
CA ALA A 190 -1.37 -4.45 9.80
C ALA A 190 -1.25 -5.24 8.48
N THR A 191 -0.11 -5.14 7.78
CA THR A 191 0.20 -5.97 6.60
C THR A 191 0.43 -7.41 6.99
N ASP A 192 1.30 -7.65 8.00
CA ASP A 192 1.57 -9.01 8.49
C ASP A 192 0.29 -9.69 8.98
N GLN A 193 -0.47 -9.03 9.86
CA GLN A 193 -1.72 -9.56 10.41
C GLN A 193 -2.73 -9.93 9.33
N ARG A 194 -2.86 -9.09 8.28
CA ARG A 194 -3.77 -9.34 7.16
C ARG A 194 -3.31 -10.53 6.32
N GLN A 195 -2.01 -10.61 6.02
CA GLN A 195 -1.44 -11.73 5.28
C GLN A 195 -1.61 -13.04 6.04
N ASP A 196 -1.31 -13.05 7.34
CA ASP A 196 -1.46 -14.24 8.18
C ASP A 196 -2.92 -14.68 8.29
N ALA A 197 -3.87 -13.74 8.43
CA ALA A 197 -5.30 -14.05 8.48
C ALA A 197 -5.80 -14.63 7.14
N ALA A 198 -5.39 -14.07 6.01
CA ALA A 198 -5.75 -14.57 4.69
C ALA A 198 -5.19 -15.97 4.45
N VAL A 199 -3.92 -16.22 4.80
CA VAL A 199 -3.28 -17.54 4.70
C VAL A 199 -3.94 -18.57 5.61
N ARG A 200 -4.33 -18.21 6.84
CA ARG A 200 -5.08 -19.13 7.72
C ARG A 200 -6.40 -19.52 7.08
N LEU A 201 -7.20 -18.52 6.67
CA LEU A 201 -8.52 -18.76 6.08
C LEU A 201 -8.44 -19.59 4.79
N SER A 202 -7.45 -19.36 3.94
CA SER A 202 -7.30 -20.11 2.68
C SER A 202 -7.03 -21.61 2.87
N ARG A 203 -6.60 -22.05 4.06
CA ARG A 203 -6.45 -23.46 4.40
C ARG A 203 -7.75 -24.14 4.86
N GLU A 204 -8.79 -23.34 5.15
CA GLU A 204 -10.06 -23.81 5.72
C GLU A 204 -11.21 -23.78 4.71
N VAL A 205 -10.97 -23.20 3.52
CA VAL A 205 -11.98 -22.97 2.49
C VAL A 205 -11.56 -23.55 1.14
N GLU A 206 -12.51 -23.75 0.27
CA GLU A 206 -12.29 -24.29 -1.08
C GLU A 206 -12.00 -23.17 -2.10
N LEU A 207 -12.53 -21.97 -1.84
CA LEU A 207 -12.40 -20.78 -2.69
C LEU A 207 -12.12 -19.54 -1.86
N MET A 208 -11.17 -18.73 -2.29
CA MET A 208 -10.91 -17.40 -1.73
C MET A 208 -11.32 -16.30 -2.71
N LEU A 209 -12.09 -15.33 -2.22
CA LEU A 209 -12.31 -14.05 -2.90
C LEU A 209 -11.46 -12.97 -2.22
N VAL A 210 -10.54 -12.40 -2.97
CA VAL A 210 -9.65 -11.32 -2.49
C VAL A 210 -10.12 -10.01 -3.11
N ILE A 211 -10.66 -9.12 -2.26
CA ILE A 211 -11.34 -7.89 -2.72
C ILE A 211 -10.38 -6.70 -2.63
N GLY A 212 -10.30 -5.92 -3.70
CA GLY A 212 -9.63 -4.61 -3.75
C GLY A 212 -8.92 -4.34 -5.06
N GLY A 213 -8.40 -3.14 -5.21
CA GLY A 213 -7.81 -2.66 -6.46
C GLY A 213 -6.68 -3.55 -6.98
N LYS A 214 -6.73 -3.87 -8.27
CA LYS A 214 -5.68 -4.64 -8.97
C LYS A 214 -4.34 -3.89 -9.02
N ASN A 215 -4.38 -2.57 -8.83
CA ASN A 215 -3.22 -1.68 -8.71
C ASN A 215 -2.71 -1.54 -7.26
N SER A 216 -3.31 -2.24 -6.29
CA SER A 216 -2.89 -2.23 -4.88
C SER A 216 -1.89 -3.36 -4.61
N ALA A 217 -0.62 -3.01 -4.35
CA ALA A 217 0.43 -3.97 -3.98
C ALA A 217 0.00 -4.91 -2.84
N ASN A 218 -0.64 -4.36 -1.79
CA ASN A 218 -1.14 -5.16 -0.68
C ASN A 218 -2.20 -6.18 -1.12
N THR A 219 -3.17 -5.78 -1.96
CA THR A 219 -4.25 -6.68 -2.40
C THR A 219 -3.73 -7.75 -3.35
N THR A 220 -2.89 -7.37 -4.32
CA THR A 220 -2.24 -8.30 -5.24
C THR A 220 -1.43 -9.34 -4.47
N ARG A 221 -0.71 -8.91 -3.43
CA ARG A 221 0.06 -9.83 -2.57
C ARG A 221 -0.82 -10.80 -1.79
N LEU A 222 -1.97 -10.34 -1.27
CA LEU A 222 -2.94 -11.25 -0.62
C LEU A 222 -3.45 -12.30 -1.59
N ALA A 223 -3.81 -11.90 -2.81
CA ALA A 223 -4.29 -12.84 -3.84
C ALA A 223 -3.23 -13.89 -4.19
N GLN A 224 -1.96 -13.48 -4.33
CA GLN A 224 -0.84 -14.40 -4.57
C GLN A 224 -0.67 -15.41 -3.43
N LEU A 225 -0.69 -14.96 -2.17
CA LEU A 225 -0.54 -15.85 -1.01
C LEU A 225 -1.67 -16.87 -0.89
N CYS A 226 -2.91 -16.45 -1.15
CA CYS A 226 -4.06 -17.35 -1.13
C CYS A 226 -4.01 -18.36 -2.29
N SER A 227 -3.61 -17.92 -3.49
CA SER A 227 -3.55 -18.78 -4.68
C SER A 227 -2.48 -19.89 -4.61
N GLU A 228 -1.48 -19.73 -3.72
CA GLU A 228 -0.53 -20.80 -3.40
C GLU A 228 -1.18 -21.95 -2.60
N ILE A 229 -2.41 -21.77 -2.07
CA ILE A 229 -3.06 -22.69 -1.12
C ILE A 229 -4.38 -23.26 -1.67
N CYS A 230 -5.26 -22.40 -2.21
CA CYS A 230 -6.56 -22.81 -2.74
C CYS A 230 -6.95 -21.98 -3.97
N GLU A 231 -8.04 -22.36 -4.63
CA GLU A 231 -8.61 -21.55 -5.71
C GLU A 231 -8.89 -20.13 -5.22
N THR A 232 -8.42 -19.12 -5.98
CA THR A 232 -8.45 -17.73 -5.53
C THR A 232 -8.77 -16.80 -6.69
N HIS A 233 -9.75 -15.90 -6.49
CA HIS A 233 -10.07 -14.84 -7.44
C HIS A 233 -9.86 -13.47 -6.82
N HIS A 234 -9.09 -12.62 -7.53
CA HIS A 234 -8.88 -11.21 -7.17
C HIS A 234 -9.91 -10.36 -7.92
N ILE A 235 -10.80 -9.70 -7.18
CA ILE A 235 -11.91 -8.89 -7.68
C ILE A 235 -11.89 -7.49 -7.09
N GLU A 236 -12.41 -6.52 -7.84
CA GLU A 236 -12.56 -5.13 -7.37
C GLU A 236 -13.97 -4.83 -6.89
N THR A 237 -14.98 -5.48 -7.49
CA THR A 237 -16.40 -5.27 -7.19
C THR A 237 -17.18 -6.57 -7.10
N ALA A 238 -18.39 -6.49 -6.55
CA ALA A 238 -19.28 -7.65 -6.51
C ALA A 238 -19.67 -8.16 -7.91
N ASP A 239 -19.70 -7.29 -8.92
CA ASP A 239 -20.10 -7.69 -10.28
C ASP A 239 -19.15 -8.66 -10.93
N GLU A 240 -17.88 -8.65 -10.52
CA GLU A 240 -16.87 -9.58 -11.00
C GLU A 240 -17.04 -11.01 -10.45
N VAL A 241 -17.86 -11.22 -9.42
CA VAL A 241 -18.14 -12.57 -8.89
C VAL A 241 -18.98 -13.36 -9.90
N ARG A 242 -18.41 -14.42 -10.43
CA ARG A 242 -19.05 -15.29 -11.44
C ARG A 242 -19.82 -16.43 -10.77
N PRO A 243 -21.05 -16.74 -11.19
CA PRO A 243 -21.85 -17.84 -10.63
C PRO A 243 -21.12 -19.19 -10.68
N GLU A 244 -20.32 -19.41 -11.75
CA GLU A 244 -19.60 -20.67 -11.98
C GLU A 244 -18.57 -20.95 -10.86
N TRP A 245 -17.96 -19.89 -10.29
CA TRP A 245 -17.01 -20.06 -9.20
C TRP A 245 -17.64 -20.57 -7.89
N LEU A 246 -18.96 -20.39 -7.77
CA LEU A 246 -19.71 -20.75 -6.58
C LEU A 246 -20.37 -22.11 -6.67
N GLU A 247 -20.24 -22.81 -7.83
CA GLU A 247 -20.84 -24.12 -8.04
C GLU A 247 -20.10 -25.20 -7.27
N ASN A 248 -20.87 -26.04 -6.54
CA ASN A 248 -20.35 -27.15 -5.74
C ASN A 248 -19.39 -26.75 -4.58
N ILE A 249 -19.23 -25.47 -4.29
CA ILE A 249 -18.43 -24.96 -3.19
C ILE A 249 -19.23 -25.01 -1.88
N LYS A 250 -18.65 -25.58 -0.83
CA LYS A 250 -19.25 -25.63 0.52
C LYS A 250 -18.82 -24.45 1.38
N LYS A 251 -17.55 -24.05 1.26
CA LYS A 251 -16.95 -22.97 2.06
C LYS A 251 -16.20 -21.97 1.17
N ILE A 252 -16.54 -20.70 1.31
CA ILE A 252 -15.87 -19.58 0.65
C ILE A 252 -15.26 -18.67 1.72
N GLY A 253 -14.00 -18.32 1.54
CA GLY A 253 -13.32 -17.29 2.28
C GLY A 253 -13.32 -15.95 1.56
N ILE A 254 -13.54 -14.88 2.30
CA ILE A 254 -13.44 -13.52 1.78
C ILE A 254 -12.37 -12.78 2.57
N THR A 255 -11.39 -12.21 1.88
CA THR A 255 -10.45 -11.24 2.44
C THR A 255 -10.44 -9.96 1.59
N ALA A 256 -9.88 -8.88 2.13
CA ALA A 256 -9.86 -7.61 1.44
C ALA A 256 -8.58 -6.82 1.72
N GLY A 257 -8.12 -6.09 0.70
CA GLY A 257 -6.98 -5.21 0.80
C GLY A 257 -7.19 -4.06 1.80
N ALA A 258 -6.07 -3.48 2.28
CA ALA A 258 -6.05 -2.37 3.23
C ALA A 258 -6.72 -1.07 2.72
N SER A 259 -6.94 -0.98 1.41
CA SER A 259 -7.61 0.14 0.73
C SER A 259 -9.03 -0.21 0.24
N THR A 260 -9.60 -1.33 0.68
CA THR A 260 -10.94 -1.77 0.26
C THR A 260 -12.01 -1.26 1.23
N PRO A 261 -13.01 -0.53 0.74
CA PRO A 261 -14.11 -0.02 1.57
C PRO A 261 -15.04 -1.12 2.08
N ASP A 262 -15.60 -0.93 3.27
CA ASP A 262 -16.49 -1.89 3.91
C ASP A 262 -17.77 -2.17 3.09
N TRP A 263 -18.28 -1.17 2.33
CA TRP A 263 -19.49 -1.38 1.50
C TRP A 263 -19.23 -2.34 0.34
N ILE A 264 -18.05 -2.31 -0.29
CA ILE A 264 -17.70 -3.28 -1.36
C ILE A 264 -17.59 -4.69 -0.78
N ILE A 265 -16.99 -4.82 0.40
CA ILE A 265 -16.89 -6.12 1.10
C ILE A 265 -18.28 -6.67 1.39
N LYS A 266 -19.20 -5.81 1.88
CA LYS A 266 -20.57 -6.19 2.18
C LYS A 266 -21.34 -6.61 0.92
N GLU A 267 -21.17 -5.91 -0.20
CA GLU A 267 -21.80 -6.25 -1.48
C GLU A 267 -21.37 -7.63 -1.96
N VAL A 268 -20.06 -7.93 -1.94
CA VAL A 268 -19.52 -9.25 -2.30
C VAL A 268 -20.06 -10.34 -1.35
N TYR A 269 -20.03 -10.07 -0.05
CA TYR A 269 -20.54 -11.00 0.96
C TYR A 269 -22.02 -11.37 0.72
N VAL A 270 -22.87 -10.35 0.52
CA VAL A 270 -24.31 -10.54 0.24
C VAL A 270 -24.53 -11.29 -1.08
N LYS A 271 -23.73 -11.00 -2.11
CA LYS A 271 -23.82 -11.72 -3.40
C LYS A 271 -23.52 -13.20 -3.24
N CYS A 272 -22.50 -13.55 -2.44
CA CYS A 272 -22.18 -14.96 -2.15
C CYS A 272 -23.25 -15.65 -1.32
N GLN A 273 -23.96 -14.96 -0.40
CA GLN A 273 -25.02 -15.55 0.41
C GLN A 273 -26.33 -15.84 -0.36
N LYS A 274 -26.62 -15.14 -1.44
CA LYS A 274 -27.87 -15.27 -2.22
C LYS A 274 -27.91 -16.50 -3.12
N LYS A 275 -26.90 -17.32 -3.11
CA LYS A 275 -26.78 -18.59 -3.80
C LYS A 275 -26.83 -19.77 -2.80
#